data_7c5581b9624caab06d115ade9a9f1103
#
_entry.id   7c5581b9624caab06d115ade9a9f1103
#
_cell.length_a   1.000
_cell.length_b   1.000
_cell.length_c   1.000
_cell.angle_alpha   90.00
_cell.angle_beta   90.00
_cell.angle_gamma   90.00
#
_symmetry.space_group_name_H-M   'P 1'
#
loop_
_entity.id
_entity.type
_entity.pdbx_description
1 polymer ?
#
loop_
_entity_poly.entity_id
_entity_poly.type
_entity_poly.pdbx_seq_one_letter_code
_entity_poly.pdbx_strand_id
1 'polypeptide(L)'
;MLAVGMMVLTGCSDDLFNGNNDQHDSNRIQLSGDIDQLAVTRVNDNGFCNGDVMGVYIVDYDGNTPGTLKASGNRGDNVRHTFDEPNYKWDSAYDLFWKDKHTHIDVYGYYPYGNPESIDDYQFEVQKDQSKASAEGEMGGYEASDFLWGKVGDVAPTTNVIRLPMAHRMSNARVTLIQGSGFAEGEWASTEKIVLTANVARKASINLADGTVKVAGSVENTATIPSRVGDEWRTIVIPQTVAAGTTLFSITIGGVPYKFTKNEALTYVAGKMMNFGIKVDKQAGTGAYKLTLISESITPWENDLVSHDATAKEYVVINSTAGHLKEAIAAANKDYKKVKNLKITGEVNATDFYFMRDSMDILQALNLKEVRIIGTNETVNDGWAIGINKDDQIPHDAFFTPQGKLGKKSLIYIVLPDRLKSIGTRAFSGCEYLSGSLSIPEGVIDIQQGAFTGCKSLTGSLSLPSTLVYIGTNDQGDGSDCDYFSGTFSGCGFVGQLIIPEGVKVIRGFAFDNCSGLYGN
;
A
#
# COMPACT_ATOMS: atom_id res chain seq x y z
N MET A 1 -5.50 62.77 19.60
CA MET A 1 -4.19 62.42 19.00
C MET A 1 -3.58 61.35 19.87
N LEU A 2 -3.76 60.08 19.49
CA LEU A 2 -3.06 58.96 20.10
C LEU A 2 -2.11 58.42 19.03
N ALA A 3 -0.82 58.47 19.28
CA ALA A 3 0.22 57.87 18.45
C ALA A 3 0.33 56.39 18.83
N VAL A 4 0.04 55.51 17.86
CA VAL A 4 0.30 54.07 17.96
C VAL A 4 1.76 53.89 17.54
N GLY A 5 2.60 53.49 18.49
CA GLY A 5 3.99 53.13 18.23
C GLY A 5 4.06 51.77 17.57
N MET A 6 4.57 51.74 16.35
CA MET A 6 4.88 50.53 15.61
C MET A 6 6.26 50.05 16.10
N MET A 7 6.27 48.97 16.91
CA MET A 7 7.52 48.27 17.24
C MET A 7 7.95 47.47 16.02
N VAL A 8 8.99 47.93 15.36
CA VAL A 8 9.71 47.14 14.36
C VAL A 8 10.65 46.19 15.11
N LEU A 9 10.28 44.89 15.16
CA LEU A 9 11.20 43.85 15.55
C LEU A 9 12.14 43.57 14.37
N THR A 10 13.34 44.14 14.42
CA THR A 10 14.45 43.75 13.56
C THR A 10 15.01 42.43 14.09
N GLY A 11 14.48 41.31 13.61
CA GLY A 11 15.16 40.03 13.70
C GLY A 11 16.24 40.01 12.63
N CYS A 12 17.50 39.93 13.03
CA CYS A 12 18.58 39.57 12.11
C CYS A 12 18.37 38.13 11.66
N SER A 13 17.86 37.95 10.45
CA SER A 13 18.02 36.71 9.73
C SER A 13 19.39 36.76 9.05
N ASP A 14 20.31 35.90 9.45
CA ASP A 14 21.48 35.63 8.63
C ASP A 14 20.99 35.11 7.28
N ASP A 15 21.15 35.91 6.24
CA ASP A 15 20.82 35.58 4.85
C ASP A 15 21.65 34.38 4.42
N LEU A 16 21.03 33.22 4.46
CA LEU A 16 21.63 31.95 4.03
C LEU A 16 21.69 31.81 2.50
N PHE A 17 20.98 32.68 1.75
CA PHE A 17 20.85 32.55 0.30
C PHE A 17 20.82 33.93 -0.35
N ASN A 18 21.93 34.35 -0.93
CA ASN A 18 22.01 35.56 -1.74
C ASN A 18 22.03 35.17 -3.23
N GLY A 19 21.01 35.50 -3.97
CA GLY A 19 20.99 35.52 -5.44
C GLY A 19 19.80 34.83 -6.13
N ASN A 20 18.92 35.62 -6.69
CA ASN A 20 17.91 35.38 -7.71
C ASN A 20 16.64 34.58 -7.35
N ASN A 21 15.53 35.04 -7.88
CA ASN A 21 14.11 34.75 -7.70
C ASN A 21 13.61 33.28 -7.70
N ASP A 22 14.48 32.25 -7.66
CA ASP A 22 14.09 30.83 -7.58
C ASP A 22 14.37 30.20 -6.19
N GLN A 23 14.69 31.00 -5.16
CA GLN A 23 15.19 30.52 -3.86
C GLN A 23 14.13 30.24 -2.80
N HIS A 24 12.86 30.44 -3.07
CA HIS A 24 11.80 30.14 -2.08
C HIS A 24 11.62 28.64 -1.84
N ASP A 25 12.02 27.78 -2.79
CA ASP A 25 11.86 26.33 -2.68
C ASP A 25 12.99 25.59 -1.94
N SER A 26 14.19 26.17 -1.86
CA SER A 26 15.37 25.46 -1.34
C SER A 26 15.43 25.34 0.19
N ASN A 27 14.63 26.10 0.93
CA ASN A 27 14.57 26.07 2.40
C ASN A 27 13.24 25.48 2.94
N ARG A 28 12.40 24.96 2.05
CA ARG A 28 11.11 24.38 2.41
C ARG A 28 11.27 22.92 2.82
N ILE A 29 10.60 22.53 3.92
CA ILE A 29 10.49 21.14 4.34
C ILE A 29 9.38 20.49 3.49
N GLN A 30 9.73 19.45 2.75
CA GLN A 30 8.81 18.67 1.96
C GLN A 30 8.63 17.30 2.59
N LEU A 31 7.38 16.85 2.74
CA LEU A 31 7.03 15.59 3.40
C LEU A 31 6.24 14.69 2.45
N SER A 32 6.48 13.40 2.57
CA SER A 32 5.66 12.33 2.00
C SER A 32 5.30 11.35 3.11
N GLY A 33 4.04 11.00 3.24
CA GLY A 33 3.61 9.92 4.13
C GLY A 33 3.54 8.63 3.33
N ASP A 34 4.37 7.65 3.68
CA ASP A 34 4.33 6.30 3.11
C ASP A 34 3.92 5.33 4.20
N ILE A 35 3.03 4.39 3.91
CA ILE A 35 2.66 3.34 4.87
C ILE A 35 3.73 2.26 4.85
N ASP A 36 4.31 1.96 6.03
CA ASP A 36 5.54 1.19 6.18
C ASP A 36 5.41 -0.28 5.73
N GLN A 37 6.45 -0.70 5.05
CA GLN A 37 6.93 -2.07 4.83
C GLN A 37 6.06 -3.04 4.03
N LEU A 38 5.65 -2.79 2.93
CA LEU A 38 5.24 -3.69 1.85
C LEU A 38 4.11 -3.06 1.04
N ALA A 39 4.54 -2.39 -0.02
CA ALA A 39 3.71 -1.98 -1.15
C ALA A 39 2.34 -1.35 -0.84
N VAL A 40 2.29 -0.02 -1.02
CA VAL A 40 1.06 0.72 -1.34
C VAL A 40 -0.19 0.26 -0.60
N THR A 41 -0.34 0.70 0.64
CA THR A 41 -1.62 0.57 1.32
C THR A 41 -2.30 1.91 1.42
N ARG A 42 -3.47 1.96 0.93
CA ARG A 42 -4.42 3.01 1.26
C ARG A 42 -5.06 2.69 2.59
N VAL A 43 -5.57 3.70 3.23
CA VAL A 43 -6.49 3.56 4.33
C VAL A 43 -7.67 2.64 3.99
N ASN A 44 -7.86 2.29 2.73
CA ASN A 44 -8.80 1.30 2.22
C ASN A 44 -8.09 0.13 1.51
N ASP A 45 -7.17 -0.60 2.15
CA ASP A 45 -6.40 -1.72 1.58
C ASP A 45 -5.52 -1.38 0.35
N ASN A 46 -5.50 -0.13 -0.14
CA ASN A 46 -4.78 0.28 -1.35
C ASN A 46 -3.95 1.58 -1.23
N GLY A 47 -3.80 2.19 -0.04
CA GLY A 47 -3.05 3.43 0.23
C GLY A 47 -3.95 4.64 0.54
N PHE A 48 -3.41 5.84 0.51
CA PHE A 48 -4.17 7.05 0.74
C PHE A 48 -5.03 7.43 -0.46
N CYS A 49 -6.24 7.93 -0.20
CA CYS A 49 -7.16 8.45 -1.21
C CYS A 49 -6.99 9.96 -1.39
N ASN A 50 -7.42 10.46 -2.55
CA ASN A 50 -7.49 11.90 -2.76
C ASN A 50 -8.30 12.59 -1.67
N GLY A 51 -7.68 13.58 -1.02
CA GLY A 51 -8.30 14.30 0.09
C GLY A 51 -8.09 13.69 1.46
N ASP A 52 -7.42 12.55 1.60
CA ASP A 52 -6.99 12.01 2.89
C ASP A 52 -6.12 13.01 3.63
N VAL A 53 -6.28 13.08 4.94
CA VAL A 53 -5.60 14.08 5.76
C VAL A 53 -4.84 13.44 6.90
N MET A 54 -3.54 13.74 7.01
CA MET A 54 -2.72 13.39 8.17
C MET A 54 -2.33 14.62 8.97
N GLY A 55 -2.09 14.43 10.26
CA GLY A 55 -1.51 15.41 11.18
C GLY A 55 -0.02 15.22 11.32
N VAL A 56 0.75 16.29 11.19
CA VAL A 56 2.21 16.25 11.28
C VAL A 56 2.71 17.19 12.37
N TYR A 57 3.64 16.69 13.16
CA TYR A 57 4.43 17.48 14.10
C TYR A 57 5.89 17.50 13.69
N ILE A 58 6.56 18.64 13.83
CA ILE A 58 7.98 18.80 13.57
C ILE A 58 8.65 19.37 14.82
N VAL A 59 9.65 18.68 15.33
CA VAL A 59 10.34 19.02 16.59
C VAL A 59 11.81 19.27 16.30
N ASP A 60 12.30 20.47 16.65
CA ASP A 60 13.71 20.83 16.50
C ASP A 60 14.59 20.12 17.54
N TYR A 61 15.81 19.81 17.14
CA TYR A 61 16.89 19.43 18.05
C TYR A 61 17.49 20.67 18.76
N ASP A 62 17.97 20.45 19.96
CA ASP A 62 18.86 21.39 20.67
C ASP A 62 20.31 20.86 20.58
N GLY A 63 21.06 21.39 19.63
CA GLY A 63 22.34 20.81 19.25
C GLY A 63 22.16 19.39 18.70
N ASN A 64 22.73 18.39 19.37
CA ASN A 64 22.60 16.97 19.03
C ASN A 64 21.55 16.24 19.87
N THR A 65 20.75 16.95 20.65
CA THR A 65 19.74 16.35 21.53
C THR A 65 18.36 16.47 20.91
N PRO A 66 17.62 15.36 20.74
CA PRO A 66 16.23 15.41 20.26
C PRO A 66 15.36 16.27 21.15
N GLY A 67 14.56 17.15 20.55
CA GLY A 67 13.52 17.87 21.26
C GLY A 67 12.40 16.93 21.74
N THR A 68 11.61 17.42 22.70
CA THR A 68 10.43 16.67 23.18
C THR A 68 9.20 17.11 22.41
N LEU A 69 8.45 16.16 21.87
CA LEU A 69 7.17 16.42 21.22
C LEU A 69 6.17 16.96 22.23
N LYS A 70 5.52 18.08 21.90
CA LYS A 70 4.51 18.77 22.71
C LYS A 70 3.21 18.92 21.92
N ALA A 71 2.10 19.15 22.60
CA ALA A 71 0.82 19.44 21.94
C ALA A 71 0.88 20.77 21.16
N SER A 72 1.71 21.71 21.61
CA SER A 72 1.97 22.99 20.94
C SER A 72 3.34 23.55 21.26
N GLY A 73 3.85 24.46 20.42
CA GLY A 73 5.16 25.09 20.56
C GLY A 73 6.30 24.30 19.96
N ASN A 74 6.02 23.39 19.04
CA ASN A 74 7.01 22.75 18.17
C ASN A 74 7.25 23.64 16.93
N ARG A 75 8.14 23.26 16.05
CA ARG A 75 8.31 23.92 14.76
C ARG A 75 7.08 23.78 13.87
N GLY A 76 6.46 22.61 13.86
CA GLY A 76 5.17 22.33 13.24
C GLY A 76 4.25 21.68 14.27
N ASP A 77 3.10 22.28 14.51
CA ASP A 77 2.11 21.79 15.47
C ASP A 77 0.89 21.27 14.72
N ASN A 78 0.71 19.96 14.72
CA ASN A 78 -0.44 19.29 14.10
C ASN A 78 -0.77 19.82 12.69
N VAL A 79 0.28 19.99 11.89
CA VAL A 79 0.15 20.59 10.55
C VAL A 79 -0.63 19.64 9.65
N ARG A 80 -1.74 20.14 9.14
CA ARG A 80 -2.58 19.38 8.22
C ARG A 80 -1.88 19.16 6.89
N HIS A 81 -1.72 17.90 6.49
CA HIS A 81 -1.26 17.51 5.16
C HIS A 81 -2.38 16.76 4.45
N THR A 82 -2.72 17.19 3.24
CA THR A 82 -3.79 16.60 2.44
C THR A 82 -3.18 15.86 1.26
N PHE A 83 -3.61 14.64 1.02
CA PHE A 83 -3.14 13.84 -0.10
C PHE A 83 -3.79 14.25 -1.41
N ASP A 84 -2.95 14.61 -2.37
CA ASP A 84 -3.32 14.93 -3.75
C ASP A 84 -3.00 13.70 -4.63
N GLU A 85 -3.99 12.84 -4.86
CA GLU A 85 -3.83 11.60 -5.61
C GLU A 85 -3.39 11.83 -7.07
N PRO A 86 -3.92 12.82 -7.82
CA PRO A 86 -3.47 13.09 -9.17
C PRO A 86 -1.98 13.36 -9.31
N ASN A 87 -1.37 14.03 -8.32
CA ASN A 87 0.05 14.37 -8.32
C ASN A 87 0.88 13.49 -7.39
N TYR A 88 0.24 12.58 -6.67
CA TYR A 88 0.85 11.65 -5.72
C TYR A 88 1.74 12.33 -4.67
N LYS A 89 1.23 13.41 -4.08
CA LYS A 89 1.96 14.22 -3.10
C LYS A 89 1.07 14.59 -1.92
N TRP A 90 1.72 15.01 -0.84
CA TRP A 90 1.07 15.57 0.32
C TRP A 90 1.21 17.09 0.32
N ASP A 91 0.09 17.79 0.26
CA ASP A 91 0.05 19.24 0.32
C ASP A 91 -0.12 19.70 1.77
N SER A 92 0.88 20.42 2.26
CA SER A 92 0.84 21.05 3.58
C SER A 92 -0.11 22.23 3.61
N ALA A 93 -0.85 22.41 4.69
CA ALA A 93 -1.76 23.55 4.86
C ALA A 93 -1.05 24.92 4.80
N TYR A 94 0.23 24.94 5.11
CA TYR A 94 1.11 26.12 4.96
C TYR A 94 2.56 25.68 4.80
N ASP A 95 3.40 26.56 4.27
CA ASP A 95 4.81 26.28 4.05
C ASP A 95 5.57 26.12 5.36
N LEU A 96 6.31 25.03 5.45
CA LEU A 96 7.19 24.71 6.57
C LEU A 96 8.63 24.91 6.13
N PHE A 97 9.42 25.61 6.93
CA PHE A 97 10.80 25.94 6.61
C PHE A 97 11.78 25.43 7.65
N TRP A 98 12.98 25.08 7.20
CA TRP A 98 14.10 24.79 8.08
C TRP A 98 14.47 26.03 8.92
N LYS A 99 14.84 25.81 10.18
CA LYS A 99 15.27 26.88 11.08
C LYS A 99 16.56 27.54 10.60
N ASP A 100 17.50 26.69 10.23
CA ASP A 100 18.83 27.03 9.75
C ASP A 100 19.43 25.82 9.01
N LYS A 101 20.72 25.89 8.61
CA LYS A 101 21.44 24.80 7.91
C LYS A 101 21.91 23.66 8.80
N HIS A 102 21.71 23.75 10.11
CA HIS A 102 22.35 22.87 11.09
C HIS A 102 21.36 22.20 12.04
N THR A 103 20.18 22.79 12.25
CA THR A 103 19.20 22.26 13.19
C THR A 103 18.52 21.06 12.58
N HIS A 104 18.75 19.88 13.16
CA HIS A 104 18.04 18.66 12.84
C HIS A 104 16.63 18.69 13.38
N ILE A 105 15.77 17.83 12.84
CA ILE A 105 14.38 17.69 13.25
C ILE A 105 13.99 16.24 13.43
N ASP A 106 13.01 16.02 14.33
CA ASP A 106 12.16 14.84 14.33
C ASP A 106 10.82 15.19 13.69
N VAL A 107 10.32 14.30 12.83
CA VAL A 107 9.01 14.41 12.19
C VAL A 107 8.12 13.27 12.68
N TYR A 108 6.94 13.61 13.17
CA TYR A 108 5.91 12.67 13.61
C TYR A 108 4.67 12.84 12.76
N GLY A 109 4.04 11.75 12.36
CA GLY A 109 2.79 11.79 11.64
C GLY A 109 1.78 10.80 12.17
N TYR A 110 0.51 11.14 12.01
CA TYR A 110 -0.59 10.25 12.34
C TYR A 110 -1.78 10.46 11.40
N TYR A 111 -2.55 9.42 11.22
CA TYR A 111 -3.75 9.40 10.41
C TYR A 111 -4.83 8.57 11.13
N PRO A 112 -6.13 8.91 11.02
CA PRO A 112 -6.66 10.10 10.38
C PRO A 112 -6.39 11.39 11.17
N TYR A 113 -6.40 12.52 10.49
CA TYR A 113 -6.23 13.84 11.11
C TYR A 113 -7.30 14.10 12.18
N GLY A 114 -6.87 14.66 13.29
CA GLY A 114 -7.74 15.08 14.38
C GLY A 114 -7.15 16.25 15.14
N ASN A 115 -7.70 16.54 16.32
CA ASN A 115 -7.24 17.63 17.18
C ASN A 115 -6.78 17.08 18.53
N PRO A 116 -5.51 16.63 18.65
CA PRO A 116 -4.96 16.13 19.90
C PRO A 116 -4.88 17.24 20.95
N GLU A 117 -5.54 17.04 22.09
CA GLU A 117 -5.39 17.92 23.26
C GLU A 117 -4.15 17.52 24.09
N SER A 118 -3.71 16.27 23.98
CA SER A 118 -2.53 15.71 24.62
C SER A 118 -1.75 14.83 23.66
N ILE A 119 -0.42 14.85 23.76
CA ILE A 119 0.47 13.95 23.01
C ILE A 119 0.43 12.54 23.60
N ASP A 120 0.38 12.43 24.93
CA ASP A 120 0.49 11.15 25.63
C ASP A 120 -0.84 10.40 25.71
N ASP A 121 -1.96 11.07 25.43
CA ASP A 121 -3.32 10.55 25.61
C ASP A 121 -4.27 11.07 24.53
N TYR A 122 -3.92 10.84 23.25
CA TYR A 122 -4.83 11.14 22.16
C TYR A 122 -5.98 10.14 22.14
N GLN A 123 -7.22 10.66 22.31
CA GLN A 123 -8.43 9.86 22.35
C GLN A 123 -8.87 9.50 20.94
N PHE A 124 -8.95 8.19 20.65
CA PHE A 124 -9.39 7.67 19.38
C PHE A 124 -10.50 6.63 19.56
N GLU A 125 -11.49 6.63 18.68
CA GLU A 125 -12.58 5.66 18.72
C GLU A 125 -12.79 5.00 17.36
N VAL A 126 -12.68 3.67 17.31
CA VAL A 126 -13.07 2.90 16.11
C VAL A 126 -14.58 2.99 15.90
N GLN A 127 -14.99 3.15 14.65
CA GLN A 127 -16.40 3.31 14.31
C GLN A 127 -17.20 2.07 14.67
N LYS A 128 -18.42 2.30 15.20
CA LYS A 128 -19.34 1.20 15.50
C LYS A 128 -19.82 0.51 14.26
N ASP A 129 -20.15 1.26 13.22
CA ASP A 129 -20.55 0.75 11.92
C ASP A 129 -19.41 0.94 10.92
N GLN A 130 -18.65 -0.13 10.71
CA GLN A 130 -17.55 -0.17 9.73
C GLN A 130 -18.00 -0.66 8.35
N SER A 131 -19.30 -0.98 8.18
CA SER A 131 -19.88 -1.34 6.89
C SER A 131 -20.24 -0.13 6.02
N LYS A 132 -20.24 1.08 6.60
CA LYS A 132 -20.50 2.31 5.88
C LYS A 132 -19.35 2.58 4.91
N ALA A 133 -19.65 2.59 3.61
CA ALA A 133 -18.68 2.90 2.55
C ALA A 133 -18.24 4.36 2.60
N SER A 134 -17.03 4.64 2.11
CA SER A 134 -16.55 5.99 1.87
C SER A 134 -17.39 6.68 0.79
N ALA A 135 -17.55 7.99 0.92
CA ALA A 135 -18.20 8.86 -0.07
C ALA A 135 -17.27 10.05 -0.38
N GLU A 136 -17.58 10.82 -1.41
CA GLU A 136 -16.78 12.00 -1.75
C GLU A 136 -16.68 12.95 -0.53
N GLY A 137 -15.46 13.15 -0.04
CA GLY A 137 -15.18 14.01 1.13
C GLY A 137 -15.50 13.40 2.49
N GLU A 138 -15.98 12.15 2.56
CA GLU A 138 -16.25 11.42 3.82
C GLU A 138 -15.56 10.06 3.83
N MET A 139 -14.81 9.76 4.89
CA MET A 139 -14.26 8.43 5.12
C MET A 139 -15.34 7.42 5.48
N GLY A 140 -15.21 6.21 4.98
CA GLY A 140 -16.02 5.07 5.42
C GLY A 140 -15.75 4.68 6.87
N GLY A 141 -16.62 3.87 7.41
CA GLY A 141 -16.49 3.46 8.82
C GLY A 141 -15.26 2.58 9.07
N TYR A 142 -14.87 1.79 8.09
CA TYR A 142 -13.66 0.94 8.16
C TYR A 142 -12.40 1.80 8.11
N GLU A 143 -12.27 2.68 7.12
CA GLU A 143 -11.13 3.58 6.95
C GLU A 143 -10.97 4.56 8.12
N ALA A 144 -12.08 5.12 8.61
CA ALA A 144 -12.09 6.01 9.78
C ALA A 144 -11.69 5.31 11.09
N SER A 145 -11.65 3.97 11.10
CA SER A 145 -11.25 3.16 12.26
C SER A 145 -9.77 2.78 12.24
N ASP A 146 -9.09 2.96 11.11
CA ASP A 146 -7.68 2.61 10.97
C ASP A 146 -6.78 3.76 11.40
N PHE A 147 -5.98 3.51 12.42
CA PHE A 147 -5.03 4.50 12.93
C PHE A 147 -3.62 4.17 12.50
N LEU A 148 -3.03 5.08 11.75
CA LEU A 148 -1.63 5.01 11.32
C LEU A 148 -0.78 5.98 12.13
N TRP A 149 0.45 5.59 12.39
CA TRP A 149 1.44 6.45 13.02
C TRP A 149 2.84 6.16 12.47
N GLY A 150 3.64 7.22 12.33
CA GLY A 150 5.02 7.12 11.89
C GLY A 150 5.92 8.19 12.48
N LYS A 151 7.22 7.90 12.49
CA LYS A 151 8.27 8.84 12.93
C LYS A 151 9.50 8.69 12.05
N VAL A 152 10.09 9.84 11.70
CA VAL A 152 11.47 9.91 11.20
C VAL A 152 12.23 10.85 12.11
N GLY A 153 13.35 10.38 12.66
CA GLY A 153 14.18 11.16 13.57
C GLY A 153 15.52 11.54 12.98
N ASP A 154 16.14 12.56 13.58
CA ASP A 154 17.50 13.02 13.26
C ASP A 154 17.68 13.44 11.80
N VAL A 155 16.69 14.12 11.25
CA VAL A 155 16.72 14.58 9.86
C VAL A 155 17.51 15.88 9.77
N ALA A 156 18.65 15.84 9.06
CA ALA A 156 19.42 17.02 8.72
C ALA A 156 18.70 17.88 7.66
N PRO A 157 18.92 19.20 7.64
CA PRO A 157 18.37 20.07 6.60
C PRO A 157 18.66 19.55 5.19
N THR A 158 17.62 19.38 4.40
CA THR A 158 17.69 18.81 3.06
C THR A 158 16.66 19.45 2.11
N THR A 159 16.93 19.41 0.82
CA THR A 159 15.98 19.75 -0.24
C THR A 159 15.18 18.53 -0.73
N ASN A 160 15.55 17.34 -0.26
CA ASN A 160 14.83 16.13 -0.59
C ASN A 160 13.53 16.01 0.20
N VAL A 161 12.56 15.31 -0.37
CA VAL A 161 11.31 14.96 0.32
C VAL A 161 11.63 14.01 1.47
N ILE A 162 11.23 14.38 2.69
CA ILE A 162 11.33 13.52 3.87
C ILE A 162 10.19 12.52 3.82
N ARG A 163 10.52 11.24 3.83
CA ARG A 163 9.55 10.14 3.81
C ARG A 163 9.22 9.74 5.23
N LEU A 164 7.95 9.79 5.57
CA LEU A 164 7.42 9.42 6.87
C LEU A 164 6.80 8.02 6.79
N PRO A 165 7.45 6.97 7.34
CA PRO A 165 6.91 5.61 7.31
C PRO A 165 5.73 5.52 8.27
N MET A 166 4.52 5.33 7.73
CA MET A 166 3.28 5.20 8.49
C MET A 166 2.95 3.72 8.68
N ALA A 167 2.73 3.27 9.90
CA ALA A 167 2.39 1.89 10.21
C ALA A 167 1.03 1.79 10.90
N HIS A 168 0.27 0.72 10.59
CA HIS A 168 -0.99 0.42 11.27
C HIS A 168 -0.77 0.19 12.76
N ARG A 169 -1.53 0.89 13.60
CA ARG A 169 -1.49 0.76 15.05
C ARG A 169 -2.69 -0.01 15.60
N MET A 170 -3.64 -0.33 14.75
CA MET A 170 -4.79 -1.18 15.06
C MET A 170 -4.53 -2.63 14.65
N SER A 171 -5.45 -3.52 14.96
CA SER A 171 -5.50 -4.89 14.46
C SER A 171 -6.66 -5.03 13.48
N ASN A 172 -6.51 -5.87 12.46
CA ASN A 172 -7.57 -6.17 11.51
C ASN A 172 -8.07 -7.60 11.75
N ALA A 173 -9.32 -7.75 12.20
CA ALA A 173 -9.94 -9.06 12.33
C ALA A 173 -10.70 -9.40 11.04
N ARG A 174 -10.39 -10.53 10.43
CA ARG A 174 -11.01 -11.04 9.21
C ARG A 174 -11.72 -12.35 9.49
N VAL A 175 -12.97 -12.45 9.11
CA VAL A 175 -13.80 -13.64 9.30
C VAL A 175 -14.33 -14.10 7.96
N THR A 176 -13.90 -15.29 7.52
CA THR A 176 -14.45 -15.95 6.35
C THR A 176 -15.42 -17.04 6.78
N LEU A 177 -16.67 -16.98 6.31
CA LEU A 177 -17.64 -18.03 6.52
C LEU A 177 -17.58 -19.03 5.37
N ILE A 178 -17.41 -20.30 5.73
CA ILE A 178 -17.21 -21.39 4.78
C ILE A 178 -18.42 -22.31 4.83
N GLN A 179 -19.03 -22.57 3.69
CA GLN A 179 -20.14 -23.50 3.58
C GLN A 179 -19.71 -24.91 4.03
N GLY A 180 -20.43 -25.45 4.98
CA GLY A 180 -20.31 -26.84 5.43
C GLY A 180 -21.35 -27.74 4.84
N SER A 181 -21.76 -28.76 5.59
CA SER A 181 -22.78 -29.75 5.20
C SER A 181 -24.20 -29.28 5.49
N GLY A 182 -25.19 -29.95 4.90
CA GLY A 182 -26.63 -29.83 5.22
C GLY A 182 -27.35 -28.72 4.45
N PHE A 183 -26.70 -28.01 3.56
CA PHE A 183 -27.32 -27.02 2.67
C PHE A 183 -27.81 -27.70 1.38
N ALA A 184 -28.97 -27.28 0.88
CA ALA A 184 -29.42 -27.64 -0.46
C ALA A 184 -28.61 -26.89 -1.52
N GLU A 185 -28.65 -27.33 -2.77
CA GLU A 185 -27.98 -26.67 -3.89
C GLU A 185 -28.47 -25.23 -4.02
N GLY A 186 -27.53 -24.28 -4.07
CA GLY A 186 -27.82 -22.85 -4.15
C GLY A 186 -28.30 -22.17 -2.84
N GLU A 187 -28.61 -22.95 -1.79
CA GLU A 187 -29.11 -22.41 -0.53
C GLU A 187 -28.09 -21.51 0.17
N TRP A 188 -26.80 -21.86 0.13
CA TRP A 188 -25.75 -21.05 0.74
C TRP A 188 -25.63 -19.67 0.08
N ALA A 189 -25.68 -19.60 -1.23
CA ALA A 189 -25.60 -18.34 -1.99
C ALA A 189 -26.82 -17.43 -1.76
N SER A 190 -27.98 -18.01 -1.37
CA SER A 190 -29.20 -17.27 -1.07
C SER A 190 -29.32 -16.83 0.40
N THR A 191 -28.34 -17.13 1.26
CA THR A 191 -28.29 -16.65 2.64
C THR A 191 -27.96 -15.16 2.71
N GLU A 192 -28.75 -14.32 2.01
CA GLU A 192 -28.61 -12.86 1.91
C GLU A 192 -28.67 -12.11 3.26
N LYS A 193 -28.92 -12.81 4.36
CA LYS A 193 -29.12 -12.22 5.69
C LYS A 193 -28.13 -12.76 6.74
N ILE A 194 -26.86 -12.87 6.34
CA ILE A 194 -25.82 -13.11 7.34
C ILE A 194 -25.33 -11.75 7.82
N VAL A 195 -25.50 -11.49 9.12
CA VAL A 195 -24.95 -10.30 9.77
C VAL A 195 -23.93 -10.78 10.81
N LEU A 196 -22.70 -10.31 10.69
CA LEU A 196 -21.64 -10.56 11.66
C LEU A 196 -21.42 -9.31 12.48
N THR A 197 -21.25 -9.47 13.78
CA THR A 197 -20.84 -8.39 14.67
C THR A 197 -19.65 -8.83 15.52
N ALA A 198 -18.71 -7.94 15.75
CA ALA A 198 -17.55 -8.19 16.61
C ALA A 198 -17.76 -7.54 18.00
N ASN A 199 -17.45 -8.31 19.06
CA ASN A 199 -17.59 -7.83 20.45
C ASN A 199 -16.22 -7.42 20.99
N VAL A 200 -15.87 -6.13 20.83
CA VAL A 200 -14.55 -5.56 21.15
C VAL A 200 -14.71 -4.16 21.77
N ALA A 201 -13.71 -3.71 22.54
CA ALA A 201 -13.62 -2.32 22.95
C ALA A 201 -13.34 -1.43 21.74
N ARG A 202 -13.93 -0.21 21.73
CA ARG A 202 -13.81 0.72 20.60
C ARG A 202 -13.06 2.00 20.91
N LYS A 203 -12.78 2.31 22.18
CA LYS A 203 -12.06 3.52 22.59
C LYS A 203 -10.62 3.21 22.94
N ALA A 204 -9.72 4.01 22.41
CA ALA A 204 -8.28 3.92 22.63
C ALA A 204 -7.70 5.25 23.15
N SER A 205 -6.65 5.13 23.95
CA SER A 205 -5.71 6.18 24.28
C SER A 205 -4.41 5.91 23.50
N ILE A 206 -3.95 6.89 22.75
CA ILE A 206 -2.78 6.76 21.88
C ILE A 206 -1.73 7.77 22.28
N ASN A 207 -0.50 7.30 22.48
CA ASN A 207 0.66 8.16 22.66
C ASN A 207 1.24 8.53 21.28
N LEU A 208 1.15 9.79 20.88
CA LEU A 208 1.63 10.27 19.59
C LEU A 208 3.16 10.41 19.53
N ALA A 209 3.88 10.32 20.67
CA ALA A 209 5.34 10.36 20.67
C ALA A 209 5.97 9.02 20.25
N ASP A 210 5.28 7.90 20.45
CA ASP A 210 5.80 6.55 20.15
C ASP A 210 4.79 5.63 19.42
N GLY A 211 3.56 6.09 19.19
CA GLY A 211 2.51 5.33 18.52
C GLY A 211 1.92 4.19 19.36
N THR A 212 2.17 4.16 20.67
CA THR A 212 1.60 3.14 21.55
C THR A 212 0.09 3.32 21.71
N VAL A 213 -0.66 2.23 21.54
CA VAL A 213 -2.12 2.19 21.67
C VAL A 213 -2.52 1.38 22.90
N LYS A 214 -3.45 1.93 23.69
CA LYS A 214 -4.04 1.26 24.86
C LYS A 214 -5.56 1.37 24.79
N VAL A 215 -6.26 0.36 25.30
CA VAL A 215 -7.70 0.43 25.48
C VAL A 215 -8.02 1.54 26.50
N ALA A 216 -8.90 2.46 26.13
CA ALA A 216 -9.39 3.51 27.03
C ALA A 216 -10.76 3.12 27.59
N GLY A 217 -10.87 3.08 28.93
CA GLY A 217 -12.11 2.77 29.62
C GLY A 217 -12.43 1.28 29.74
N SER A 218 -13.66 0.96 30.17
CA SER A 218 -14.16 -0.40 30.28
C SER A 218 -14.49 -0.98 28.91
N VAL A 219 -14.25 -2.28 28.73
CA VAL A 219 -14.75 -3.03 27.58
C VAL A 219 -16.28 -2.94 27.59
N GLU A 220 -16.83 -2.04 26.81
CA GLU A 220 -18.27 -2.03 26.56
C GLU A 220 -18.56 -3.17 25.59
N ASN A 221 -19.57 -4.00 25.88
CA ASN A 221 -20.08 -5.02 24.97
C ASN A 221 -20.81 -4.39 23.77
N THR A 222 -20.19 -3.41 23.13
CA THR A 222 -20.76 -2.74 21.97
C THR A 222 -20.31 -3.49 20.73
N ALA A 223 -21.23 -4.27 20.16
CA ALA A 223 -21.01 -4.96 18.90
C ALA A 223 -20.61 -3.98 17.79
N THR A 224 -19.51 -4.25 17.13
CA THR A 224 -19.08 -3.54 15.92
C THR A 224 -19.67 -4.24 14.72
N ILE A 225 -20.19 -3.49 13.75
CA ILE A 225 -20.68 -4.01 12.48
C ILE A 225 -19.51 -3.97 11.49
N PRO A 226 -18.94 -5.12 11.11
CA PRO A 226 -17.82 -5.20 10.18
C PRO A 226 -18.19 -4.76 8.77
N SER A 227 -17.21 -4.29 8.02
CA SER A 227 -17.28 -4.18 6.57
C SER A 227 -17.33 -5.59 5.95
N ARG A 228 -18.17 -5.78 4.92
CA ARG A 228 -18.28 -7.05 4.21
C ARG A 228 -17.80 -6.93 2.79
N VAL A 229 -17.00 -7.91 2.37
CA VAL A 229 -16.47 -8.00 1.03
C VAL A 229 -16.56 -9.45 0.55
N GLY A 230 -17.44 -9.71 -0.40
CA GLY A 230 -17.73 -11.07 -0.81
C GLY A 230 -18.19 -11.93 0.37
N ASP A 231 -17.45 -12.99 0.68
CA ASP A 231 -17.72 -13.92 1.79
C ASP A 231 -16.86 -13.63 3.04
N GLU A 232 -16.13 -12.52 3.05
CA GLU A 232 -15.29 -12.08 4.16
C GLU A 232 -15.88 -10.87 4.88
N TRP A 233 -15.84 -10.87 6.20
CA TRP A 233 -16.10 -9.71 7.06
C TRP A 233 -14.80 -9.23 7.66
N ARG A 234 -14.59 -7.91 7.62
CA ARG A 234 -13.38 -7.23 8.11
C ARG A 234 -13.75 -6.19 9.14
N THR A 235 -13.03 -6.16 10.25
CA THR A 235 -13.22 -5.12 11.27
C THR A 235 -11.89 -4.68 11.85
N ILE A 236 -11.71 -3.38 11.94
CA ILE A 236 -10.59 -2.77 12.65
C ILE A 236 -10.89 -2.85 14.14
N VAL A 237 -9.93 -3.34 14.89
CA VAL A 237 -10.01 -3.61 16.31
C VAL A 237 -8.83 -2.95 17.02
N ILE A 238 -9.10 -2.27 18.12
CA ILE A 238 -8.05 -1.79 19.02
C ILE A 238 -7.25 -3.00 19.54
N PRO A 239 -5.91 -2.95 19.56
CA PRO A 239 -5.10 -4.01 20.17
C PRO A 239 -5.53 -4.28 21.60
N GLN A 240 -6.04 -5.50 21.86
CA GLN A 240 -6.61 -5.89 23.15
C GLN A 240 -6.63 -7.40 23.31
N THR A 241 -6.67 -7.87 24.57
CA THR A 241 -6.88 -9.28 24.88
C THR A 241 -8.33 -9.51 25.29
N VAL A 242 -8.98 -10.43 24.60
CA VAL A 242 -10.34 -10.90 24.93
C VAL A 242 -10.18 -12.21 25.72
N ALA A 243 -10.81 -12.27 26.90
CA ALA A 243 -10.70 -13.43 27.80
C ALA A 243 -11.33 -14.69 27.20
N ALA A 244 -10.83 -15.85 27.60
CA ALA A 244 -11.41 -17.14 27.27
C ALA A 244 -12.90 -17.20 27.63
N GLY A 245 -13.70 -17.84 26.78
CA GLY A 245 -15.15 -17.97 26.96
C GLY A 245 -15.95 -16.71 26.59
N THR A 246 -15.31 -15.61 26.22
CA THR A 246 -15.99 -14.42 25.73
C THR A 246 -16.45 -14.62 24.29
N THR A 247 -17.65 -14.14 23.95
CA THR A 247 -18.13 -14.14 22.57
C THR A 247 -17.25 -13.18 21.73
N LEU A 248 -16.57 -13.71 20.73
CA LEU A 248 -15.77 -12.91 19.79
C LEU A 248 -16.66 -12.33 18.69
N PHE A 249 -17.53 -13.15 18.13
CA PHE A 249 -18.42 -12.78 17.04
C PHE A 249 -19.83 -13.27 17.31
N SER A 250 -20.83 -12.47 16.92
CA SER A 250 -22.21 -12.90 16.82
C SER A 250 -22.58 -12.96 15.33
N ILE A 251 -22.98 -14.14 14.87
CA ILE A 251 -23.30 -14.39 13.46
C ILE A 251 -24.78 -14.69 13.37
N THR A 252 -25.55 -13.80 12.75
CA THR A 252 -26.98 -14.00 12.54
C THR A 252 -27.21 -14.60 11.17
N ILE A 253 -27.86 -15.77 11.13
CA ILE A 253 -28.17 -16.49 9.91
C ILE A 253 -29.68 -16.73 9.87
N GLY A 254 -30.35 -16.25 8.84
CA GLY A 254 -31.82 -16.38 8.74
C GLY A 254 -32.58 -15.74 9.91
N GLY A 255 -32.03 -14.67 10.51
CA GLY A 255 -32.62 -13.96 11.65
C GLY A 255 -32.32 -14.59 13.02
N VAL A 256 -31.60 -15.70 13.09
CA VAL A 256 -31.21 -16.37 14.34
C VAL A 256 -29.76 -16.05 14.67
N PRO A 257 -29.44 -15.47 15.86
CA PRO A 257 -28.08 -15.16 16.26
C PRO A 257 -27.36 -16.40 16.81
N TYR A 258 -26.15 -16.66 16.31
CA TYR A 258 -25.22 -17.68 16.80
C TYR A 258 -23.98 -16.99 17.37
N LYS A 259 -23.55 -17.40 18.56
CA LYS A 259 -22.35 -16.86 19.22
C LYS A 259 -21.14 -17.73 18.90
N PHE A 260 -20.07 -17.08 18.48
CA PHE A 260 -18.78 -17.73 18.33
C PHE A 260 -17.87 -17.34 19.50
N THR A 261 -17.44 -18.33 20.28
CA THR A 261 -16.56 -18.17 21.44
C THR A 261 -15.35 -19.08 21.31
N LYS A 262 -14.23 -18.67 21.92
CA LYS A 262 -13.03 -19.50 22.07
C LYS A 262 -12.84 -19.90 23.52
N ASN A 263 -12.33 -21.10 23.74
CA ASN A 263 -11.99 -21.60 25.08
C ASN A 263 -10.66 -21.02 25.60
N GLU A 264 -9.90 -20.34 24.73
CA GLU A 264 -8.64 -19.68 25.03
C GLU A 264 -8.76 -18.17 24.85
N ALA A 265 -7.92 -17.42 25.57
CA ALA A 265 -7.84 -15.97 25.36
C ALA A 265 -7.31 -15.66 23.95
N LEU A 266 -7.84 -14.59 23.35
CA LEU A 266 -7.41 -14.08 22.05
C LEU A 266 -6.80 -12.70 22.23
N THR A 267 -5.59 -12.48 21.70
CA THR A 267 -4.97 -11.15 21.67
C THR A 267 -4.98 -10.59 20.25
N TYR A 268 -5.66 -9.48 20.06
CA TYR A 268 -5.56 -8.66 18.86
C TYR A 268 -4.27 -7.84 18.92
N VAL A 269 -3.40 -8.01 17.93
CA VAL A 269 -2.05 -7.44 17.90
C VAL A 269 -1.98 -6.27 16.93
N ALA A 270 -1.35 -5.15 17.34
CA ALA A 270 -1.15 -3.97 16.49
C ALA A 270 -0.40 -4.34 15.19
N GLY A 271 -0.85 -3.81 14.06
CA GLY A 271 -0.24 -4.04 12.75
C GLY A 271 -0.35 -5.49 12.26
N LYS A 272 -1.31 -6.26 12.79
CA LYS A 272 -1.53 -7.65 12.38
C LYS A 272 -2.97 -7.89 11.94
N MET A 273 -3.11 -8.81 10.98
CA MET A 273 -4.39 -9.39 10.59
C MET A 273 -4.62 -10.68 11.37
N MET A 274 -5.81 -10.79 11.94
CA MET A 274 -6.29 -11.96 12.66
C MET A 274 -7.33 -12.64 11.78
N ASN A 275 -6.97 -13.74 11.12
CA ASN A 275 -7.82 -14.41 10.15
C ASN A 275 -8.52 -15.59 10.79
N PHE A 276 -9.85 -15.68 10.64
CA PHE A 276 -10.69 -16.74 11.16
C PHE A 276 -11.50 -17.39 10.05
N GLY A 277 -11.29 -18.68 9.81
CA GLY A 277 -12.15 -19.49 8.96
C GLY A 277 -13.20 -20.20 9.81
N ILE A 278 -14.47 -19.83 9.67
CA ILE A 278 -15.59 -20.41 10.41
C ILE A 278 -16.47 -21.21 9.46
N LYS A 279 -16.47 -22.53 9.63
CA LYS A 279 -17.37 -23.43 8.89
C LYS A 279 -18.75 -23.38 9.51
N VAL A 280 -19.76 -23.28 8.67
CA VAL A 280 -21.17 -23.27 9.02
C VAL A 280 -21.82 -24.55 8.48
N ASP A 281 -22.21 -25.47 9.37
CA ASP A 281 -22.97 -26.65 9.02
C ASP A 281 -24.45 -26.46 9.36
N LYS A 282 -25.37 -26.84 8.47
CA LYS A 282 -26.81 -26.85 8.73
C LYS A 282 -27.23 -28.22 9.26
N GLN A 283 -27.79 -28.23 10.45
CA GLN A 283 -28.20 -29.48 11.10
C GLN A 283 -29.48 -30.04 10.48
N ALA A 284 -29.43 -31.31 10.07
CA ALA A 284 -30.60 -32.01 9.56
C ALA A 284 -31.72 -32.12 10.61
N GLY A 285 -32.96 -31.87 10.19
CA GLY A 285 -34.16 -31.99 11.02
C GLY A 285 -34.50 -30.76 11.87
N THR A 286 -33.53 -29.99 12.32
CA THR A 286 -33.78 -28.78 13.13
C THR A 286 -33.64 -27.48 12.35
N GLY A 287 -32.88 -27.51 11.23
CA GLY A 287 -32.51 -26.31 10.48
C GLY A 287 -31.56 -25.38 11.21
N ALA A 288 -31.11 -25.73 12.43
CA ALA A 288 -30.15 -24.97 13.20
C ALA A 288 -28.75 -25.01 12.57
N TYR A 289 -27.94 -24.01 12.82
CA TYR A 289 -26.57 -23.94 12.32
C TYR A 289 -25.56 -24.25 13.42
N LYS A 290 -24.49 -24.96 13.05
CA LYS A 290 -23.34 -25.23 13.91
C LYS A 290 -22.14 -24.49 13.34
N LEU A 291 -21.49 -23.66 14.16
CA LEU A 291 -20.27 -22.93 13.82
C LEU A 291 -19.05 -23.71 14.30
N THR A 292 -18.05 -23.88 13.45
CA THR A 292 -16.81 -24.56 13.79
C THR A 292 -15.63 -23.76 13.25
N LEU A 293 -14.69 -23.39 14.14
CA LEU A 293 -13.42 -22.80 13.71
C LEU A 293 -12.59 -23.87 13.00
N ILE A 294 -12.22 -23.61 11.74
CA ILE A 294 -11.42 -24.55 10.95
C ILE A 294 -10.03 -24.01 10.63
N SER A 295 -9.85 -22.70 10.72
CA SER A 295 -8.54 -22.07 10.56
C SER A 295 -8.46 -20.80 11.40
N GLU A 296 -7.27 -20.56 11.94
CA GLU A 296 -6.90 -19.31 12.61
C GLU A 296 -5.45 -19.02 12.26
N SER A 297 -5.15 -17.79 11.87
CA SER A 297 -3.79 -17.37 11.60
C SER A 297 -3.61 -15.90 11.96
N ILE A 298 -2.37 -15.55 12.33
CA ILE A 298 -1.94 -14.18 12.54
C ILE A 298 -0.92 -13.89 11.44
N THR A 299 -1.22 -12.92 10.60
CA THR A 299 -0.33 -12.49 9.53
C THR A 299 0.04 -11.02 9.72
N PRO A 300 1.18 -10.56 9.18
CA PRO A 300 1.40 -9.12 9.06
C PRO A 300 0.18 -8.47 8.41
N TRP A 301 -0.14 -7.25 8.79
CA TRP A 301 -1.16 -6.49 8.08
C TRP A 301 -0.55 -6.05 6.74
N GLU A 302 -0.49 -7.02 5.86
CA GLU A 302 -0.08 -6.82 4.48
C GLU A 302 -1.32 -6.48 3.66
N ASN A 303 -1.10 -5.76 2.59
CA ASN A 303 -2.14 -5.47 1.63
C ASN A 303 -2.83 -6.73 1.15
N ASP A 304 -4.10 -6.82 1.35
CA ASP A 304 -4.92 -7.66 0.53
C ASP A 304 -4.97 -7.02 -0.87
N LEU A 305 -4.21 -7.60 -1.78
CA LEU A 305 -4.14 -7.18 -3.19
C LEU A 305 -5.47 -7.44 -3.93
N VAL A 306 -6.48 -7.97 -3.24
CA VAL A 306 -7.84 -8.07 -3.74
C VAL A 306 -8.56 -6.79 -3.32
N SER A 307 -8.86 -5.93 -4.29
CA SER A 307 -9.70 -4.75 -4.07
C SER A 307 -11.08 -5.17 -3.58
N HIS A 308 -11.37 -4.84 -2.34
CA HIS A 308 -12.60 -5.24 -1.66
C HIS A 308 -13.52 -4.06 -1.36
N ASP A 309 -13.22 -2.88 -1.88
CA ASP A 309 -14.02 -1.69 -1.63
C ASP A 309 -14.89 -1.31 -2.84
N ALA A 310 -16.16 -1.03 -2.59
CA ALA A 310 -17.09 -0.54 -3.61
C ALA A 310 -16.75 0.87 -4.13
N THR A 311 -15.87 1.59 -3.43
CA THR A 311 -15.30 2.88 -3.85
C THR A 311 -13.80 2.81 -4.18
N ALA A 312 -13.15 1.67 -3.88
CA ALA A 312 -11.81 1.39 -4.36
C ALA A 312 -11.80 1.41 -5.88
N LYS A 313 -10.69 1.83 -6.48
CA LYS A 313 -10.49 1.87 -7.94
C LYS A 313 -11.29 0.76 -8.60
N GLU A 314 -12.45 1.10 -9.15
CA GLU A 314 -13.27 0.13 -9.87
C GLU A 314 -12.40 -0.44 -10.98
N TYR A 315 -11.85 -1.62 -10.75
CA TYR A 315 -11.13 -2.32 -11.80
C TYR A 315 -12.12 -2.72 -12.88
N VAL A 316 -11.82 -2.32 -14.09
CA VAL A 316 -12.43 -2.96 -15.24
C VAL A 316 -11.85 -4.38 -15.29
N VAL A 317 -12.66 -5.38 -14.94
CA VAL A 317 -12.26 -6.79 -14.97
C VAL A 317 -12.50 -7.35 -16.36
N ILE A 318 -11.45 -7.86 -16.99
CA ILE A 318 -11.49 -8.41 -18.35
C ILE A 318 -10.93 -9.83 -18.34
N ASN A 319 -11.72 -10.78 -18.83
CA ASN A 319 -11.22 -12.11 -19.16
C ASN A 319 -10.72 -12.07 -20.61
N SER A 320 -9.42 -12.26 -20.81
CA SER A 320 -8.79 -12.18 -22.14
C SER A 320 -8.31 -13.54 -22.62
N THR A 321 -8.14 -13.65 -23.93
CA THR A 321 -7.33 -14.66 -24.59
C THR A 321 -6.09 -13.97 -25.17
N ALA A 322 -4.97 -14.68 -25.25
CA ALA A 322 -3.68 -14.15 -25.65
C ALA A 322 -3.75 -13.40 -27.01
N GLY A 323 -3.33 -12.14 -27.02
CA GLY A 323 -3.32 -11.24 -28.18
C GLY A 323 -4.64 -10.53 -28.47
N HIS A 324 -5.67 -10.69 -27.64
CA HIS A 324 -7.02 -10.18 -27.88
C HIS A 324 -7.58 -9.29 -26.76
N LEU A 325 -6.71 -8.68 -25.95
CA LEU A 325 -7.14 -7.83 -24.84
C LEU A 325 -7.98 -6.64 -25.31
N LYS A 326 -7.61 -6.02 -26.44
CA LYS A 326 -8.35 -4.88 -26.99
C LYS A 326 -9.79 -5.26 -27.34
N GLU A 327 -9.97 -6.39 -27.99
CA GLU A 327 -11.28 -6.92 -28.39
C GLU A 327 -12.10 -7.33 -27.16
N ALA A 328 -11.45 -7.91 -26.14
CA ALA A 328 -12.10 -8.30 -24.90
C ALA A 328 -12.60 -7.07 -24.13
N ILE A 329 -11.85 -5.97 -24.08
CA ILE A 329 -12.28 -4.70 -23.49
C ILE A 329 -13.49 -4.13 -24.25
N ALA A 330 -13.45 -4.15 -25.58
CA ALA A 330 -14.55 -3.69 -26.41
C ALA A 330 -15.81 -4.55 -26.25
N ALA A 331 -15.67 -5.87 -26.16
CA ALA A 331 -16.77 -6.80 -25.91
C ALA A 331 -17.44 -6.57 -24.55
N ALA A 332 -16.70 -6.09 -23.56
CA ALA A 332 -17.22 -5.66 -22.26
C ALA A 332 -17.86 -4.27 -22.28
N ASN A 333 -18.06 -3.66 -23.45
CA ASN A 333 -18.57 -2.29 -23.65
C ASN A 333 -17.75 -1.22 -22.89
N LYS A 334 -16.44 -1.40 -22.79
CA LYS A 334 -15.51 -0.44 -22.18
C LYS A 334 -14.66 0.23 -23.26
N ASP A 335 -14.38 1.51 -23.03
CA ASP A 335 -13.43 2.27 -23.84
C ASP A 335 -12.05 2.20 -23.19
N TYR A 336 -11.11 1.50 -23.80
CA TYR A 336 -9.77 1.31 -23.25
C TYR A 336 -9.03 2.63 -22.96
N LYS A 337 -9.39 3.71 -23.67
CA LYS A 337 -8.82 5.04 -23.43
C LYS A 337 -9.30 5.68 -22.12
N LYS A 338 -10.35 5.13 -21.51
CA LYS A 338 -10.93 5.61 -20.24
C LYS A 338 -10.67 4.66 -19.08
N VAL A 339 -10.00 3.53 -19.33
CA VAL A 339 -9.68 2.55 -18.28
C VAL A 339 -8.44 3.02 -17.53
N LYS A 340 -8.62 3.43 -16.29
CA LYS A 340 -7.53 3.75 -15.35
C LYS A 340 -7.01 2.53 -14.63
N ASN A 341 -7.91 1.63 -14.21
CA ASN A 341 -7.56 0.44 -13.44
C ASN A 341 -8.07 -0.80 -14.16
N LEU A 342 -7.18 -1.73 -14.44
CA LEU A 342 -7.47 -2.93 -15.22
C LEU A 342 -7.04 -4.18 -14.44
N LYS A 343 -7.97 -5.08 -14.18
CA LYS A 343 -7.70 -6.44 -13.75
C LYS A 343 -7.92 -7.37 -14.95
N ILE A 344 -6.93 -8.19 -15.25
CA ILE A 344 -7.03 -9.17 -16.32
C ILE A 344 -7.06 -10.58 -15.70
N THR A 345 -7.91 -11.43 -16.24
CA THR A 345 -7.92 -12.87 -15.99
C THR A 345 -7.78 -13.62 -17.32
N GLY A 346 -7.47 -14.92 -17.28
CA GLY A 346 -7.27 -15.70 -18.49
C GLY A 346 -5.85 -15.58 -19.07
N GLU A 347 -5.73 -15.37 -20.37
CA GLU A 347 -4.44 -15.41 -21.06
C GLU A 347 -4.10 -14.08 -21.74
N VAL A 348 -2.81 -13.72 -21.71
CA VAL A 348 -2.23 -12.57 -22.44
C VAL A 348 -0.92 -12.97 -23.09
N ASN A 349 -0.47 -12.18 -24.06
CA ASN A 349 0.85 -12.31 -24.67
C ASN A 349 1.53 -10.94 -24.86
N ALA A 350 2.67 -10.90 -25.52
CA ALA A 350 3.42 -9.67 -25.77
C ALA A 350 2.60 -8.58 -26.46
N THR A 351 1.74 -8.94 -27.40
CA THR A 351 0.86 -7.98 -28.12
C THR A 351 -0.05 -7.22 -27.15
N ASP A 352 -0.59 -7.91 -26.13
CA ASP A 352 -1.46 -7.29 -25.14
C ASP A 352 -0.70 -6.32 -24.24
N PHE A 353 0.55 -6.67 -23.87
CA PHE A 353 1.41 -5.76 -23.09
C PHE A 353 1.74 -4.49 -23.89
N TYR A 354 2.10 -4.62 -25.16
CA TYR A 354 2.39 -3.47 -26.01
C TYR A 354 1.13 -2.64 -26.29
N PHE A 355 -0.03 -3.27 -26.42
CA PHE A 355 -1.29 -2.54 -26.48
C PHE A 355 -1.55 -1.71 -25.20
N MET A 356 -1.34 -2.30 -24.02
CA MET A 356 -1.45 -1.57 -22.75
C MET A 356 -0.42 -0.45 -22.65
N ARG A 357 0.81 -0.67 -23.12
CA ARG A 357 1.88 0.34 -23.14
C ARG A 357 1.52 1.52 -24.03
N ASP A 358 1.11 1.26 -25.26
CA ASP A 358 1.08 2.26 -26.34
C ASP A 358 -0.29 2.89 -26.57
N SER A 359 -1.38 2.25 -26.11
CA SER A 359 -2.74 2.69 -26.39
C SER A 359 -3.58 3.04 -25.15
N MET A 360 -3.15 2.65 -23.94
CA MET A 360 -3.90 2.92 -22.73
C MET A 360 -3.23 4.03 -21.90
N ASP A 361 -3.28 5.26 -22.40
CA ASP A 361 -2.50 6.40 -21.88
C ASP A 361 -2.75 6.71 -20.41
N ILE A 362 -3.95 6.44 -19.91
CA ILE A 362 -4.35 6.74 -18.53
C ILE A 362 -4.36 5.51 -17.61
N LEU A 363 -3.82 4.36 -18.07
CA LEU A 363 -3.74 3.15 -17.25
C LEU A 363 -2.81 3.38 -16.05
N GLN A 364 -3.36 3.38 -14.85
CA GLN A 364 -2.65 3.66 -13.60
C GLN A 364 -2.38 2.39 -12.78
N ALA A 365 -3.37 1.50 -12.67
CA ALA A 365 -3.24 0.27 -11.91
C ALA A 365 -3.54 -0.94 -12.78
N LEU A 366 -2.63 -1.93 -12.72
CA LEU A 366 -2.74 -3.16 -13.47
C LEU A 366 -2.61 -4.37 -12.55
N ASN A 367 -3.64 -5.21 -12.52
CA ASN A 367 -3.64 -6.45 -11.76
C ASN A 367 -3.62 -7.64 -12.71
N LEU A 368 -2.50 -8.39 -12.71
CA LEU A 368 -2.25 -9.58 -13.51
C LEU A 368 -2.20 -10.86 -12.69
N LYS A 369 -2.59 -10.84 -11.41
CA LYS A 369 -2.41 -11.95 -10.48
C LYS A 369 -2.85 -13.30 -11.05
N GLU A 370 -4.01 -13.34 -11.69
CA GLU A 370 -4.66 -14.56 -12.21
C GLU A 370 -4.36 -14.81 -13.70
N VAL A 371 -3.41 -14.07 -14.26
CA VAL A 371 -3.07 -14.15 -15.69
C VAL A 371 -2.07 -15.27 -15.94
N ARG A 372 -2.25 -15.99 -17.06
CA ARG A 372 -1.24 -16.80 -17.70
C ARG A 372 -0.65 -16.04 -18.88
N ILE A 373 0.66 -15.87 -18.91
CA ILE A 373 1.33 -15.26 -20.05
C ILE A 373 1.73 -16.36 -21.03
N ILE A 374 1.26 -16.23 -22.27
CA ILE A 374 1.56 -17.18 -23.34
C ILE A 374 2.75 -16.65 -24.15
N GLY A 375 3.80 -17.46 -24.26
CA GLY A 375 4.94 -17.17 -25.10
C GLY A 375 4.55 -17.12 -26.57
N THR A 376 5.26 -16.33 -27.35
CA THR A 376 5.07 -16.28 -28.81
C THR A 376 6.36 -16.75 -29.48
N ASN A 377 6.25 -17.69 -30.42
CA ASN A 377 7.39 -18.12 -31.27
C ASN A 377 7.73 -17.08 -32.35
N GLU A 378 6.91 -16.01 -32.44
CA GLU A 378 7.17 -14.93 -33.36
C GLU A 378 8.09 -13.91 -32.72
N THR A 379 9.13 -13.55 -33.43
CA THR A 379 9.97 -12.41 -33.11
C THR A 379 9.10 -11.15 -33.14
N VAL A 380 8.72 -10.66 -32.00
CA VAL A 380 8.06 -9.35 -31.90
C VAL A 380 9.14 -8.31 -32.19
N ASN A 381 9.11 -7.77 -33.41
CA ASN A 381 10.03 -6.74 -33.83
C ASN A 381 9.46 -5.38 -33.41
N ASP A 382 9.83 -4.91 -32.23
CA ASP A 382 9.58 -3.54 -31.78
C ASP A 382 10.69 -2.56 -32.27
N GLY A 383 11.48 -2.99 -33.23
CA GLY A 383 12.58 -2.22 -33.82
C GLY A 383 13.88 -2.27 -33.01
N TRP A 384 13.86 -2.77 -31.76
CA TRP A 384 15.04 -2.83 -30.87
C TRP A 384 15.18 -4.15 -30.10
N ALA A 385 14.10 -4.82 -29.79
CA ALA A 385 14.14 -6.11 -29.11
C ALA A 385 13.69 -7.21 -30.07
N ILE A 386 14.62 -8.04 -30.50
CA ILE A 386 14.36 -9.27 -31.23
C ILE A 386 14.43 -10.38 -30.17
N GLY A 387 13.33 -10.80 -29.63
CA GLY A 387 13.30 -11.82 -28.58
C GLY A 387 12.08 -12.74 -28.70
N ILE A 388 12.27 -14.01 -28.40
CA ILE A 388 11.17 -14.96 -28.19
C ILE A 388 10.66 -14.74 -26.77
N ASN A 389 9.40 -14.33 -26.63
CA ASN A 389 8.77 -14.27 -25.32
C ASN A 389 8.37 -15.68 -24.87
N LYS A 390 8.81 -16.08 -23.69
CA LYS A 390 8.54 -17.41 -23.13
C LYS A 390 7.21 -17.42 -22.38
N ASP A 391 6.65 -18.61 -22.16
CA ASP A 391 5.51 -18.78 -21.28
C ASP A 391 5.83 -18.27 -19.87
N ASP A 392 4.85 -17.64 -19.23
CA ASP A 392 4.95 -17.05 -17.90
C ASP A 392 6.11 -16.05 -17.73
N GLN A 393 6.45 -15.32 -18.80
CA GLN A 393 7.44 -14.24 -18.83
C GLN A 393 6.75 -12.89 -19.10
N ILE A 394 6.99 -11.88 -18.25
CA ILE A 394 6.71 -10.48 -18.65
C ILE A 394 7.58 -10.14 -19.85
N PRO A 395 7.02 -9.70 -20.98
CA PRO A 395 7.78 -9.46 -22.20
C PRO A 395 8.89 -8.42 -22.05
N HIS A 396 9.87 -8.47 -22.93
CA HIS A 396 10.84 -7.39 -23.11
C HIS A 396 10.10 -6.09 -23.42
N ASP A 397 10.55 -4.97 -22.85
CA ASP A 397 9.99 -3.65 -23.10
C ASP A 397 8.48 -3.54 -22.86
N ALA A 398 7.91 -4.38 -21.98
CA ALA A 398 6.47 -4.47 -21.73
C ALA A 398 5.82 -3.10 -21.47
N PHE A 399 6.51 -2.23 -20.71
CA PHE A 399 6.07 -0.86 -20.38
C PHE A 399 7.15 0.20 -20.65
N PHE A 400 8.13 -0.13 -21.48
CA PHE A 400 9.17 0.78 -21.96
C PHE A 400 9.05 0.97 -23.47
N THR A 401 9.09 2.22 -23.94
CA THR A 401 9.06 2.55 -25.36
C THR A 401 10.47 2.86 -25.84
N PRO A 402 11.12 1.94 -26.61
CA PRO A 402 12.52 2.09 -26.99
C PRO A 402 12.81 3.33 -27.82
N GLN A 403 11.92 3.70 -28.76
CA GLN A 403 12.10 4.85 -29.66
C GLN A 403 12.18 6.18 -28.91
N GLY A 404 11.41 6.31 -27.83
CA GLY A 404 11.41 7.50 -26.97
C GLY A 404 12.32 7.38 -25.74
N LYS A 405 12.87 6.21 -25.47
CA LYS A 405 13.56 5.85 -24.21
C LYS A 405 12.72 6.21 -22.97
N LEU A 406 11.41 5.96 -23.03
CA LEU A 406 10.45 6.38 -22.01
C LEU A 406 9.72 5.16 -21.43
N GLY A 407 9.70 5.08 -20.12
CA GLY A 407 8.80 4.18 -19.40
C GLY A 407 7.36 4.74 -19.35
N LYS A 408 6.39 3.85 -19.11
CA LYS A 408 4.99 4.22 -18.98
C LYS A 408 4.75 5.01 -17.70
N LYS A 409 4.70 6.34 -17.83
CA LYS A 409 4.53 7.26 -16.70
C LYS A 409 3.18 7.18 -16.02
N SER A 410 2.13 6.78 -16.73
CA SER A 410 0.80 6.62 -16.13
C SER A 410 0.71 5.40 -15.21
N LEU A 411 1.61 4.40 -15.33
CA LEU A 411 1.57 3.19 -14.51
C LEU A 411 2.12 3.47 -13.12
N ILE A 412 1.24 3.43 -12.12
CA ILE A 412 1.55 3.73 -10.72
C ILE A 412 1.64 2.45 -9.89
N TYR A 413 0.87 1.44 -10.28
CA TYR A 413 0.73 0.21 -9.51
C TYR A 413 0.63 -1.02 -10.40
N ILE A 414 1.28 -2.12 -9.99
CA ILE A 414 1.18 -3.41 -10.67
C ILE A 414 1.13 -4.57 -9.68
N VAL A 415 0.28 -5.56 -9.98
CA VAL A 415 0.32 -6.89 -9.36
C VAL A 415 0.82 -7.87 -10.40
N LEU A 416 1.93 -8.53 -10.10
CA LEU A 416 2.55 -9.51 -10.99
C LEU A 416 1.77 -10.84 -10.95
N PRO A 417 1.83 -11.65 -12.03
CA PRO A 417 1.17 -12.96 -12.07
C PRO A 417 1.74 -13.96 -11.05
N ASP A 418 0.87 -14.72 -10.38
CA ASP A 418 1.32 -15.76 -9.43
C ASP A 418 2.17 -16.88 -10.09
N ARG A 419 2.01 -17.07 -11.40
CA ARG A 419 2.72 -18.11 -12.18
C ARG A 419 4.01 -17.62 -12.83
N LEU A 420 4.39 -16.37 -12.58
CA LEU A 420 5.52 -15.73 -13.24
C LEU A 420 6.83 -16.52 -13.07
N LYS A 421 7.57 -16.67 -14.16
CA LYS A 421 8.87 -17.36 -14.22
C LYS A 421 10.02 -16.41 -14.48
N SER A 422 9.81 -15.37 -15.27
CA SER A 422 10.84 -14.37 -15.55
C SER A 422 10.26 -13.00 -15.88
N ILE A 423 11.09 -11.97 -15.71
CA ILE A 423 10.78 -10.58 -16.06
C ILE A 423 11.78 -10.16 -17.13
N GLY A 424 11.28 -9.81 -18.30
CA GLY A 424 12.08 -9.52 -19.48
C GLY A 424 12.91 -8.25 -19.40
N THR A 425 13.85 -8.11 -20.30
CA THR A 425 14.75 -6.95 -20.39
C THR A 425 13.95 -5.66 -20.51
N ARG A 426 14.27 -4.66 -19.70
CA ARG A 426 13.65 -3.33 -19.65
C ARG A 426 12.12 -3.35 -19.47
N ALA A 427 11.52 -4.42 -18.98
CA ALA A 427 10.06 -4.57 -18.90
C ALA A 427 9.35 -3.37 -18.28
N PHE A 428 9.93 -2.77 -17.24
CA PHE A 428 9.42 -1.59 -16.52
C PHE A 428 10.43 -0.44 -16.51
N SER A 429 11.44 -0.45 -17.37
CA SER A 429 12.46 0.60 -17.39
C SER A 429 11.83 1.98 -17.54
N GLY A 430 12.24 2.95 -16.71
CA GLY A 430 11.72 4.32 -16.74
C GLY A 430 10.26 4.49 -16.33
N CYS A 431 9.62 3.47 -15.73
CA CYS A 431 8.31 3.63 -15.10
C CYS A 431 8.47 4.42 -13.79
N GLU A 432 8.77 5.71 -13.91
CA GLU A 432 9.20 6.58 -12.81
C GLU A 432 8.16 6.71 -11.69
N TYR A 433 6.87 6.57 -12.01
CA TYR A 433 5.77 6.69 -11.05
C TYR A 433 5.26 5.34 -10.53
N LEU A 434 5.81 4.22 -11.01
CA LEU A 434 5.55 2.91 -10.41
C LEU A 434 6.06 2.92 -8.97
N SER A 435 5.17 2.75 -7.99
CA SER A 435 5.42 3.14 -6.60
C SER A 435 5.24 2.00 -5.61
N GLY A 436 5.77 2.20 -4.41
CA GLY A 436 5.64 1.28 -3.28
C GLY A 436 6.76 0.24 -3.19
N SER A 437 6.49 -0.88 -2.52
CA SER A 437 7.38 -2.04 -2.45
C SER A 437 7.23 -2.90 -3.70
N LEU A 438 8.26 -3.62 -4.06
CA LEU A 438 8.22 -4.60 -5.14
C LEU A 438 8.35 -6.00 -4.56
N SER A 439 7.27 -6.77 -4.64
CA SER A 439 7.28 -8.20 -4.30
C SER A 439 7.33 -9.00 -5.61
N ILE A 440 8.42 -9.73 -5.79
CA ILE A 440 8.56 -10.65 -6.90
C ILE A 440 7.98 -12.00 -6.48
N PRO A 441 7.02 -12.58 -7.22
CA PRO A 441 6.37 -13.82 -6.83
C PRO A 441 7.33 -15.01 -6.74
N GLU A 442 7.01 -15.96 -5.84
CA GLU A 442 7.70 -17.25 -5.81
C GLU A 442 7.52 -17.99 -7.14
N GLY A 443 8.57 -18.63 -7.59
CA GLY A 443 8.64 -19.28 -8.91
C GLY A 443 9.37 -18.47 -9.97
N VAL A 444 9.64 -17.17 -9.74
CA VAL A 444 10.53 -16.37 -10.60
C VAL A 444 11.96 -16.82 -10.41
N ILE A 445 12.62 -17.15 -11.52
CA ILE A 445 14.00 -17.64 -11.57
C ILE A 445 14.96 -16.62 -12.19
N ASP A 446 14.45 -15.65 -12.95
CA ASP A 446 15.28 -14.69 -13.70
C ASP A 446 14.61 -13.31 -13.78
N ILE A 447 15.36 -12.26 -13.41
CA ILE A 447 14.99 -10.87 -13.60
C ILE A 447 16.05 -10.25 -14.50
N GLN A 448 15.65 -9.92 -15.73
CA GLN A 448 16.61 -9.56 -16.77
C GLN A 448 17.13 -8.13 -16.66
N GLN A 449 18.11 -7.84 -17.51
CA GLN A 449 18.84 -6.58 -17.52
C GLN A 449 17.88 -5.37 -17.65
N GLY A 450 18.05 -4.39 -16.81
CA GLY A 450 17.29 -3.14 -16.85
C GLY A 450 15.80 -3.27 -16.54
N ALA A 451 15.33 -4.43 -16.06
CA ALA A 451 13.89 -4.70 -15.88
C ALA A 451 13.15 -3.60 -15.13
N PHE A 452 13.76 -2.99 -14.13
CA PHE A 452 13.20 -1.89 -13.32
C PHE A 452 14.09 -0.64 -13.28
N THR A 453 15.03 -0.49 -14.20
CA THR A 453 15.91 0.68 -14.22
C THR A 453 15.10 1.98 -14.18
N GLY A 454 15.45 2.88 -13.27
CA GLY A 454 14.83 4.23 -13.18
C GLY A 454 13.41 4.24 -12.64
N CYS A 455 12.94 3.17 -12.00
CA CYS A 455 11.67 3.17 -11.26
C CYS A 455 11.84 3.90 -9.92
N LYS A 456 11.98 5.22 -9.96
CA LYS A 456 12.37 6.07 -8.83
C LYS A 456 11.37 6.04 -7.67
N SER A 457 10.09 5.82 -7.96
CA SER A 457 9.02 5.79 -6.98
C SER A 457 8.81 4.41 -6.34
N LEU A 458 9.56 3.37 -6.75
CA LEU A 458 9.67 2.13 -6.01
C LEU A 458 10.54 2.36 -4.76
N THR A 459 9.93 2.83 -3.70
CA THR A 459 10.60 3.39 -2.52
C THR A 459 10.36 2.58 -1.25
N GLY A 460 9.56 1.51 -1.36
CA GLY A 460 9.39 0.53 -0.29
C GLY A 460 10.50 -0.53 -0.28
N SER A 461 10.24 -1.67 0.34
CA SER A 461 11.17 -2.79 0.37
C SER A 461 11.21 -3.53 -0.98
N LEU A 462 12.33 -4.19 -1.26
CA LEU A 462 12.47 -5.14 -2.34
C LEU A 462 12.46 -6.56 -1.77
N SER A 463 11.44 -7.35 -2.11
CA SER A 463 11.35 -8.77 -1.75
C SER A 463 11.69 -9.63 -2.96
N LEU A 464 12.78 -10.40 -2.84
CA LEU A 464 13.24 -11.34 -3.87
C LEU A 464 12.82 -12.77 -3.48
N PRO A 465 12.28 -13.58 -4.44
CA PRO A 465 11.79 -14.92 -4.14
C PRO A 465 12.94 -15.90 -3.89
N SER A 466 12.69 -16.93 -3.09
CA SER A 466 13.66 -17.99 -2.79
C SER A 466 14.09 -18.78 -4.04
N THR A 467 13.27 -18.77 -5.09
CA THR A 467 13.50 -19.44 -6.36
C THR A 467 14.42 -18.69 -7.32
N LEU A 468 14.80 -17.45 -6.99
CA LEU A 468 15.59 -16.59 -7.87
C LEU A 468 17.01 -17.13 -8.08
N VAL A 469 17.44 -17.20 -9.34
CA VAL A 469 18.77 -17.70 -9.72
C VAL A 469 19.60 -16.63 -10.42
N TYR A 470 18.95 -15.77 -11.21
CA TYR A 470 19.63 -14.80 -12.04
C TYR A 470 19.08 -13.39 -11.88
N ILE A 471 19.99 -12.41 -11.76
CA ILE A 471 19.68 -10.98 -11.73
C ILE A 471 20.53 -10.30 -12.81
N GLY A 472 19.88 -9.72 -13.83
CA GLY A 472 20.54 -8.93 -14.87
C GLY A 472 20.99 -9.71 -16.08
N THR A 473 20.51 -10.95 -16.30
CA THR A 473 20.81 -11.67 -17.54
C THR A 473 20.10 -11.06 -18.75
N ASN A 474 20.51 -11.41 -19.94
CA ASN A 474 19.79 -11.16 -21.18
C ASN A 474 19.59 -12.48 -21.93
N ASP A 475 18.48 -12.61 -22.64
CA ASP A 475 18.16 -13.83 -23.40
C ASP A 475 19.05 -14.02 -24.65
N GLN A 476 19.82 -12.99 -25.02
CA GLN A 476 20.63 -13.02 -26.25
C GLN A 476 21.97 -13.78 -26.10
N GLY A 477 22.36 -14.07 -24.87
CA GLY A 477 23.53 -14.93 -24.58
C GLY A 477 24.90 -14.41 -25.02
N ASP A 478 24.97 -13.31 -25.74
CA ASP A 478 26.17 -12.91 -26.49
C ASP A 478 26.80 -11.58 -26.07
N GLY A 479 26.31 -10.93 -25.05
CA GLY A 479 26.90 -9.68 -24.55
C GLY A 479 26.80 -8.50 -25.51
N SER A 480 26.01 -8.62 -26.58
CA SER A 480 25.79 -7.52 -27.52
C SER A 480 24.82 -6.51 -26.96
N ASP A 481 25.34 -5.34 -26.75
CA ASP A 481 24.73 -4.00 -26.67
C ASP A 481 23.27 -3.82 -26.22
N CYS A 482 22.95 -4.29 -25.02
CA CYS A 482 22.00 -3.55 -24.21
C CYS A 482 22.82 -2.50 -23.44
N ASP A 483 22.41 -1.23 -23.45
CA ASP A 483 23.13 -0.10 -22.86
C ASP A 483 23.95 -0.51 -21.63
N TYR A 484 25.26 -0.41 -21.73
CA TYR A 484 26.28 -0.91 -20.79
C TYR A 484 26.13 -0.42 -19.34
N PHE A 485 25.11 0.39 -19.08
CA PHE A 485 24.87 1.12 -17.84
C PHE A 485 23.51 0.87 -17.17
N SER A 486 22.66 -0.04 -17.65
CA SER A 486 21.35 -0.26 -17.04
C SER A 486 21.31 -1.54 -16.21
N GLY A 487 21.57 -1.40 -14.91
CA GLY A 487 21.40 -2.50 -13.95
C GLY A 487 19.91 -2.80 -13.72
N THR A 488 19.59 -4.01 -13.29
CA THR A 488 18.22 -4.51 -13.14
C THR A 488 17.32 -3.59 -12.34
N PHE A 489 17.81 -3.06 -11.22
CA PHE A 489 17.12 -2.13 -10.32
C PHE A 489 17.82 -0.78 -10.21
N SER A 490 18.74 -0.46 -11.12
CA SER A 490 19.50 0.79 -11.05
C SER A 490 18.59 2.01 -10.99
N GLY A 491 18.86 2.92 -10.05
CA GLY A 491 18.09 4.15 -9.86
C GLY A 491 16.69 3.95 -9.29
N CYS A 492 16.40 2.79 -8.69
CA CYS A 492 15.21 2.59 -7.90
C CYS A 492 15.37 3.23 -6.51
N GLY A 493 14.25 3.68 -5.95
CA GLY A 493 14.22 4.32 -4.64
C GLY A 493 14.09 3.37 -3.46
N PHE A 494 14.32 2.06 -3.61
CA PHE A 494 14.17 1.07 -2.55
C PHE A 494 14.91 1.43 -1.27
N VAL A 495 14.31 1.08 -0.13
CA VAL A 495 14.88 1.27 1.20
C VAL A 495 14.86 -0.04 2.00
N GLY A 496 15.73 -0.12 3.02
CA GLY A 496 15.76 -1.25 3.92
C GLY A 496 16.82 -2.29 3.58
N GLN A 497 16.77 -3.42 4.27
CA GLN A 497 17.74 -4.48 4.10
C GLN A 497 17.52 -5.23 2.79
N LEU A 498 18.55 -5.27 1.95
CA LEU A 498 18.57 -6.13 0.77
C LEU A 498 18.99 -7.54 1.17
N ILE A 499 18.09 -8.50 1.00
CA ILE A 499 18.35 -9.92 1.22
C ILE A 499 18.44 -10.61 -0.13
N ILE A 500 19.64 -11.07 -0.48
CA ILE A 500 19.85 -11.89 -1.68
C ILE A 500 19.61 -13.36 -1.31
N PRO A 501 18.65 -14.04 -1.95
CA PRO A 501 18.41 -15.47 -1.69
C PRO A 501 19.64 -16.34 -2.00
N GLU A 502 19.85 -17.39 -1.21
CA GLU A 502 21.00 -18.31 -1.38
C GLU A 502 21.04 -18.99 -2.75
N GLY A 503 19.90 -19.12 -3.43
CA GLY A 503 19.79 -19.69 -4.77
C GLY A 503 20.38 -18.85 -5.89
N VAL A 504 20.67 -17.56 -5.65
CA VAL A 504 21.16 -16.62 -6.66
C VAL A 504 22.59 -16.96 -7.05
N LYS A 505 22.81 -17.28 -8.33
CA LYS A 505 24.11 -17.65 -8.90
C LYS A 505 24.81 -16.51 -9.62
N VAL A 506 24.02 -15.58 -10.18
CA VAL A 506 24.55 -14.48 -11.02
C VAL A 506 23.84 -13.18 -10.67
N ILE A 507 24.64 -12.17 -10.35
CA ILE A 507 24.21 -10.77 -10.28
C ILE A 507 25.11 -10.00 -11.23
N ARG A 508 24.52 -9.42 -12.29
CA ARG A 508 25.25 -8.63 -13.27
C ARG A 508 25.61 -7.24 -12.74
N GLY A 509 26.58 -6.59 -13.40
CA GLY A 509 27.05 -5.27 -13.01
C GLY A 509 25.93 -4.23 -12.92
N PHE A 510 26.06 -3.30 -11.99
CA PHE A 510 25.11 -2.20 -11.74
C PHE A 510 23.70 -2.63 -11.32
N ALA A 511 23.48 -3.90 -10.94
CA ALA A 511 22.14 -4.43 -10.64
C ALA A 511 21.35 -3.55 -9.64
N PHE A 512 22.02 -2.97 -8.65
CA PHE A 512 21.46 -2.11 -7.62
C PHE A 512 22.14 -0.73 -7.57
N ASP A 513 22.75 -0.30 -8.68
CA ASP A 513 23.42 0.99 -8.73
C ASP A 513 22.43 2.14 -8.46
N ASN A 514 22.87 3.16 -7.69
CA ASN A 514 22.04 4.27 -7.27
C ASN A 514 20.76 3.90 -6.47
N CYS A 515 20.72 2.71 -5.84
CA CYS A 515 19.70 2.34 -4.84
C CYS A 515 20.19 2.73 -3.44
N SER A 516 20.33 4.04 -3.18
CA SER A 516 21.00 4.57 -1.98
C SER A 516 20.31 4.24 -0.65
N GLY A 517 19.04 3.83 -0.67
CA GLY A 517 18.29 3.43 0.52
C GLY A 517 18.44 1.95 0.90
N LEU A 518 19.08 1.13 0.05
CA LEU A 518 19.32 -0.28 0.36
C LEU A 518 20.60 -0.44 1.19
N TYR A 519 20.56 -1.33 2.18
CA TYR A 519 21.74 -1.77 2.92
C TYR A 519 21.74 -3.30 3.06
N GLY A 520 22.94 -3.89 3.10
CA GLY A 520 23.14 -5.33 3.30
C GLY A 520 24.26 -5.57 4.31
N ASN A 521 24.31 -6.78 4.88
CA ASN A 521 25.45 -7.25 5.67
C ASN A 521 26.46 -7.93 4.75
#